data_5532f5e1956bff81f9747e1516762774
#
_entry.id   5532f5e1956bff81f9747e1516762774
#
_cell.length_a   1.000
_cell.length_b   1.000
_cell.length_c   1.000
_cell.angle_alpha   90.00
_cell.angle_beta   90.00
_cell.angle_gamma   90.00
#
_symmetry.space_group_name_H-M   'P 1'
#
loop_
_entity.id
_entity.type
_entity.pdbx_description
1 polymer ?
#
loop_
_entity_poly.entity_id
_entity_poly.type
_entity_poly.pdbx_seq_one_letter_code
_entity_poly.pdbx_strand_id
1 'polypeptide(L)'
;MAQVFDRSSNALARASLVLTGLIVIALGVTLDQLQRSPWVTRQGQRADQPIPFSHKHHVEGLGLQCQYCHTTVEVSSYAGIPPTKTCMNCHAQIWTNAALLQPVRDSWASGQSIPWIKIHDLPDFVYFNHSIHVNKGIGCASCHGRVDQMPLMYMENTLQMEWCLNCHRNPATNLRPTSEIYNMAWDGPSSDKPVTCAPTGKSGAGTPTAQGVQCAVGRAKAEGSVETVAMTQPAPAGQTFTSQMELGRYLTAQYHIRPPNELTSCETCHR
;
A
#
# COMPACT_ATOMS: atom_id res chain seq x y z
N MET A 1 -70.98 1.66 -6.54
CA MET A 1 -70.05 0.76 -5.78
C MET A 1 -69.92 1.36 -4.37
N ALA A 2 -70.24 0.62 -3.33
CA ALA A 2 -70.09 1.09 -1.95
C ALA A 2 -68.58 1.28 -1.64
N GLN A 3 -68.23 2.43 -1.07
CA GLN A 3 -66.91 2.72 -0.61
C GLN A 3 -66.63 1.82 0.61
N VAL A 4 -65.67 0.89 0.45
CA VAL A 4 -65.35 -0.09 1.50
C VAL A 4 -64.44 0.52 2.58
N PHE A 5 -63.61 1.51 2.18
CA PHE A 5 -62.64 2.16 3.07
C PHE A 5 -63.02 3.60 3.35
N ASP A 6 -62.74 4.07 4.54
CA ASP A 6 -62.88 5.47 4.93
C ASP A 6 -61.99 6.40 4.09
N ARG A 7 -62.35 7.68 3.99
CA ARG A 7 -61.56 8.71 3.27
C ARG A 7 -60.14 8.86 3.82
N SER A 8 -59.94 8.62 5.11
CA SER A 8 -58.63 8.62 5.76
C SER A 8 -57.69 7.50 5.27
N SER A 9 -58.22 6.39 4.75
CA SER A 9 -57.44 5.26 4.25
C SER A 9 -56.52 5.64 3.12
N ASN A 10 -56.88 6.56 2.24
CA ASN A 10 -56.01 7.07 1.18
C ASN A 10 -54.85 7.89 1.73
N ALA A 11 -55.05 8.66 2.80
CA ALA A 11 -53.98 9.42 3.43
C ALA A 11 -53.00 8.47 4.13
N LEU A 12 -53.51 7.46 4.84
CA LEU A 12 -52.68 6.42 5.47
C LEU A 12 -51.89 5.62 4.44
N ALA A 13 -52.51 5.23 3.31
CA ALA A 13 -51.81 4.52 2.24
C ALA A 13 -50.68 5.35 1.63
N ARG A 14 -50.88 6.64 1.38
CA ARG A 14 -49.84 7.54 0.88
C ARG A 14 -48.72 7.73 1.92
N ALA A 15 -49.10 7.97 3.17
CA ALA A 15 -48.12 8.13 4.27
C ALA A 15 -47.30 6.88 4.47
N SER A 16 -47.89 5.68 4.44
CA SER A 16 -47.16 4.42 4.59
C SER A 16 -46.19 4.17 3.44
N LEU A 17 -46.58 4.47 2.18
CA LEU A 17 -45.69 4.35 1.04
C LEU A 17 -44.49 5.31 1.13
N VAL A 18 -44.75 6.56 1.50
CA VAL A 18 -43.64 7.54 1.70
C VAL A 18 -42.73 7.11 2.84
N LEU A 19 -43.33 6.71 3.98
CA LEU A 19 -42.55 6.26 5.14
C LEU A 19 -41.69 5.01 4.80
N THR A 20 -42.28 4.03 4.10
CA THR A 20 -41.55 2.86 3.64
C THR A 20 -40.40 3.24 2.72
N GLY A 21 -40.60 4.14 1.77
CA GLY A 21 -39.56 4.65 0.89
C GLY A 21 -38.43 5.33 1.68
N LEU A 22 -38.77 6.16 2.65
CA LEU A 22 -37.77 6.80 3.52
C LEU A 22 -36.99 5.79 4.36
N ILE A 23 -37.65 4.77 4.90
CA ILE A 23 -36.99 3.69 5.67
C ILE A 23 -36.00 2.91 4.78
N VAL A 24 -36.43 2.56 3.56
CA VAL A 24 -35.56 1.82 2.62
C VAL A 24 -34.33 2.64 2.26
N ILE A 25 -34.49 3.93 1.96
CA ILE A 25 -33.39 4.85 1.66
C ILE A 25 -32.46 4.97 2.89
N ALA A 26 -33.03 5.22 4.07
CA ALA A 26 -32.24 5.34 5.31
C ALA A 26 -31.48 4.06 5.61
N LEU A 27 -32.09 2.90 5.45
CA LEU A 27 -31.43 1.59 5.62
C LEU A 27 -30.30 1.41 4.61
N GLY A 28 -30.53 1.72 3.33
CA GLY A 28 -29.51 1.63 2.28
C GLY A 28 -28.30 2.51 2.59
N VAL A 29 -28.54 3.77 2.96
CA VAL A 29 -27.44 4.69 3.34
C VAL A 29 -26.70 4.19 4.59
N THR A 30 -27.44 3.73 5.60
CA THR A 30 -26.82 3.22 6.83
C THR A 30 -25.95 2.00 6.57
N LEU A 31 -26.41 1.06 5.75
CA LEU A 31 -25.63 -0.13 5.39
C LEU A 31 -24.39 0.23 4.57
N ASP A 32 -24.50 1.16 3.62
CA ASP A 32 -23.35 1.65 2.83
C ASP A 32 -22.30 2.28 3.74
N GLN A 33 -22.69 3.16 4.66
CA GLN A 33 -21.78 3.81 5.61
C GLN A 33 -21.16 2.81 6.58
N LEU A 34 -21.92 1.80 7.03
CA LEU A 34 -21.43 0.77 7.93
C LEU A 34 -20.34 -0.08 7.25
N GLN A 35 -20.55 -0.49 5.99
CA GLN A 35 -19.56 -1.26 5.22
C GLN A 35 -18.25 -0.49 4.99
N ARG A 36 -18.32 0.84 4.87
CA ARG A 36 -17.15 1.72 4.69
C ARG A 36 -16.48 2.09 6.01
N SER A 37 -17.14 1.83 7.12
CA SER A 37 -16.64 2.23 8.45
C SER A 37 -15.43 1.40 8.88
N PRO A 38 -14.57 1.95 9.78
CA PRO A 38 -13.47 1.20 10.38
C PRO A 38 -13.91 -0.04 11.16
N TRP A 39 -15.18 -0.11 11.56
CA TRP A 39 -15.76 -1.28 12.21
C TRP A 39 -15.73 -2.53 11.31
N VAL A 40 -16.07 -2.36 10.03
CA VAL A 40 -16.08 -3.45 9.06
C VAL A 40 -14.72 -3.59 8.38
N THR A 41 -14.13 -2.49 7.94
CA THR A 41 -12.86 -2.48 7.20
C THR A 41 -11.64 -2.74 8.08
N ARG A 42 -11.77 -2.58 9.40
CA ARG A 42 -10.66 -2.62 10.38
C ARG A 42 -9.56 -1.60 10.13
N GLN A 43 -9.82 -0.58 9.31
CA GLN A 43 -8.88 0.51 9.04
C GLN A 43 -8.46 1.20 10.35
N GLY A 44 -7.17 1.43 10.53
CA GLY A 44 -6.59 2.05 11.72
C GLY A 44 -6.59 1.18 12.98
N GLN A 45 -7.16 -0.03 12.94
CA GLN A 45 -7.18 -0.93 14.09
C GLN A 45 -5.89 -1.74 14.17
N ARG A 46 -5.27 -1.74 15.34
CA ARG A 46 -4.10 -2.56 15.65
C ARG A 46 -4.56 -3.90 16.18
N ALA A 47 -3.96 -4.98 15.67
CA ALA A 47 -4.21 -6.31 16.19
C ALA A 47 -3.12 -6.72 17.19
N ASP A 48 -3.53 -7.38 18.26
CA ASP A 48 -2.58 -8.00 19.18
C ASP A 48 -1.92 -9.19 18.47
N GLN A 49 -0.62 -9.03 18.21
CA GLN A 49 0.18 -10.05 17.56
C GLN A 49 0.78 -11.03 18.59
N PRO A 50 1.05 -12.28 18.25
CA PRO A 50 1.76 -13.22 19.12
C PRO A 50 3.10 -12.65 19.63
N ILE A 51 3.72 -11.80 18.82
CA ILE A 51 4.90 -11.03 19.17
C ILE A 51 4.60 -9.58 18.72
N PRO A 52 4.67 -8.59 19.60
CA PRO A 52 4.43 -7.19 19.23
C PRO A 52 5.62 -6.64 18.44
N PHE A 53 5.74 -7.09 17.19
CA PHE A 53 6.80 -6.69 16.29
C PHE A 53 6.65 -5.21 15.90
N SER A 54 7.71 -4.43 16.12
CA SER A 54 7.73 -3.01 15.83
C SER A 54 8.51 -2.73 14.54
N HIS A 55 7.82 -2.39 13.47
CA HIS A 55 8.45 -1.88 12.25
C HIS A 55 9.19 -0.57 12.53
N LYS A 56 8.65 0.30 13.38
CA LYS A 56 9.31 1.54 13.78
C LYS A 56 10.72 1.28 14.33
N HIS A 57 10.87 0.28 15.21
CA HIS A 57 12.17 -0.06 15.76
C HIS A 57 13.13 -0.63 14.71
N HIS A 58 12.66 -1.55 13.87
CA HIS A 58 13.51 -2.25 12.91
C HIS A 58 13.83 -1.44 11.66
N VAL A 59 12.85 -0.70 11.13
CA VAL A 59 13.03 0.07 9.88
C VAL A 59 13.54 1.48 10.17
N GLU A 60 12.83 2.28 10.96
CA GLU A 60 13.24 3.64 11.27
C GLU A 60 14.48 3.66 12.19
N GLY A 61 14.46 2.85 13.27
CA GLY A 61 15.52 2.86 14.29
C GLY A 61 16.80 2.17 13.86
N LEU A 62 16.71 1.04 13.17
CA LEU A 62 17.89 0.23 12.76
C LEU A 62 18.21 0.34 11.27
N GLY A 63 17.38 1.01 10.46
CA GLY A 63 17.60 1.17 9.03
C GLY A 63 17.46 -0.11 8.20
N LEU A 64 16.77 -1.14 8.72
CA LEU A 64 16.57 -2.39 7.97
C LEU A 64 15.68 -2.15 6.75
N GLN A 65 16.14 -2.64 5.61
CA GLN A 65 15.39 -2.54 4.35
C GLN A 65 14.21 -3.52 4.34
N CYS A 66 13.10 -3.11 3.73
CA CYS A 66 11.89 -3.93 3.63
C CYS A 66 12.18 -5.32 3.03
N GLN A 67 13.01 -5.37 1.99
CA GLN A 67 13.38 -6.59 1.27
C GLN A 67 14.17 -7.60 2.11
N TYR A 68 14.81 -7.16 3.21
CA TYR A 68 15.53 -8.10 4.10
C TYR A 68 14.56 -9.10 4.74
N CYS A 69 13.35 -8.66 5.03
CA CYS A 69 12.29 -9.49 5.62
C CYS A 69 11.27 -9.94 4.57
N HIS A 70 10.84 -9.05 3.67
CA HIS A 70 9.86 -9.32 2.62
C HIS A 70 10.56 -9.68 1.30
N THR A 71 11.26 -10.81 1.29
CA THR A 71 12.19 -11.20 0.22
C THR A 71 11.53 -11.51 -1.13
N THR A 72 10.23 -11.76 -1.15
CA THR A 72 9.50 -12.16 -2.36
C THR A 72 8.68 -11.04 -3.00
N VAL A 73 8.71 -9.84 -2.42
CA VAL A 73 7.85 -8.72 -2.82
C VAL A 73 8.02 -8.27 -4.28
N GLU A 74 9.22 -8.43 -4.83
CA GLU A 74 9.54 -8.06 -6.23
C GLU A 74 9.27 -9.16 -7.24
N VAL A 75 9.16 -10.42 -6.79
CA VAL A 75 9.11 -11.59 -7.68
C VAL A 75 7.84 -12.43 -7.54
N SER A 76 7.05 -12.21 -6.50
CA SER A 76 5.85 -13.00 -6.21
C SER A 76 4.62 -12.11 -6.02
N SER A 77 3.45 -12.70 -6.20
CA SER A 77 2.18 -12.08 -5.80
C SER A 77 2.10 -11.84 -4.29
N TYR A 78 2.76 -12.67 -3.50
CA TYR A 78 2.81 -12.58 -2.06
C TYR A 78 4.15 -12.00 -1.59
N ALA A 79 4.11 -10.93 -0.79
CA ALA A 79 5.32 -10.24 -0.32
C ALA A 79 6.15 -11.10 0.66
N GLY A 80 5.53 -12.10 1.26
CA GLY A 80 6.15 -12.98 2.23
C GLY A 80 6.16 -12.42 3.66
N ILE A 81 5.88 -13.29 4.62
CA ILE A 81 6.18 -13.07 6.03
C ILE A 81 7.52 -13.75 6.28
N PRO A 82 8.50 -13.06 6.91
CA PRO A 82 9.83 -13.64 7.10
C PRO A 82 9.77 -14.92 7.94
N PRO A 83 10.52 -15.96 7.59
CA PRO A 83 10.65 -17.14 8.43
C PRO A 83 11.37 -16.79 9.74
N THR A 84 11.12 -17.57 10.80
CA THR A 84 11.73 -17.37 12.13
C THR A 84 13.26 -17.27 12.08
N LYS A 85 13.91 -17.94 11.11
CA LYS A 85 15.34 -17.85 10.87
C LYS A 85 15.82 -16.41 10.65
N THR A 86 15.04 -15.58 9.96
CA THR A 86 15.37 -14.17 9.72
C THR A 86 15.47 -13.40 11.04
N CYS A 87 14.56 -13.65 11.97
CA CYS A 87 14.61 -13.07 13.31
C CYS A 87 15.86 -13.54 14.08
N MET A 88 16.15 -14.82 13.99
CA MET A 88 17.27 -15.45 14.70
C MET A 88 18.64 -15.03 14.17
N ASN A 89 18.77 -14.45 12.98
CA ASN A 89 20.05 -13.87 12.51
C ASN A 89 20.59 -12.81 13.49
N CYS A 90 19.72 -12.10 14.19
CA CYS A 90 20.08 -11.11 15.19
C CYS A 90 19.74 -11.58 16.61
N HIS A 91 18.51 -12.10 16.82
CA HIS A 91 17.99 -12.43 18.16
C HIS A 91 18.60 -13.72 18.77
N ALA A 92 19.41 -14.45 18.03
CA ALA A 92 20.29 -15.46 18.61
C ALA A 92 21.41 -14.86 19.48
N GLN A 93 21.73 -13.57 19.28
CA GLN A 93 22.82 -12.87 19.97
C GLN A 93 22.34 -11.64 20.75
N ILE A 94 21.25 -11.02 20.31
CA ILE A 94 20.69 -9.78 20.87
C ILE A 94 19.34 -10.10 21.52
N TRP A 95 19.14 -9.66 22.79
CA TRP A 95 17.92 -9.89 23.57
C TRP A 95 17.55 -11.37 23.71
N THR A 96 18.54 -12.22 23.79
CA THR A 96 18.42 -13.68 23.78
C THR A 96 17.46 -14.21 24.84
N ASN A 97 17.36 -13.56 26.02
CA ASN A 97 16.53 -13.99 27.14
C ASN A 97 15.29 -13.10 27.36
N ALA A 98 14.97 -12.18 26.43
CA ALA A 98 13.81 -11.33 26.58
C ALA A 98 12.52 -12.19 26.55
N ALA A 99 11.64 -12.01 27.54
CA ALA A 99 10.38 -12.76 27.62
C ALA A 99 9.50 -12.49 26.38
N LEU A 100 9.54 -11.27 25.85
CA LEU A 100 8.81 -10.88 24.65
C LEU A 100 9.16 -11.72 23.41
N LEU A 101 10.40 -12.23 23.35
CA LEU A 101 10.90 -13.05 22.23
C LEU A 101 10.76 -14.56 22.51
N GLN A 102 10.09 -14.96 23.59
CA GLN A 102 9.85 -16.38 23.86
C GLN A 102 9.17 -17.10 22.69
N PRO A 103 8.11 -16.54 22.06
CA PRO A 103 7.47 -17.20 20.91
C PRO A 103 8.39 -17.36 19.70
N VAL A 104 9.40 -16.47 19.50
CA VAL A 104 10.41 -16.64 18.45
C VAL A 104 11.30 -17.85 18.74
N ARG A 105 11.75 -17.99 19.99
CA ARG A 105 12.60 -19.12 20.42
C ARG A 105 11.85 -20.45 20.33
N ASP A 106 10.58 -20.45 20.75
CA ASP A 106 9.72 -21.65 20.69
C ASP A 106 9.48 -22.08 19.24
N SER A 107 9.20 -21.10 18.36
CA SER A 107 9.08 -21.33 16.92
C SER A 107 10.38 -21.88 16.32
N TRP A 108 11.54 -21.34 16.74
CA TRP A 108 12.83 -21.80 16.26
C TRP A 108 13.14 -23.23 16.73
N ALA A 109 12.87 -23.53 18.00
CA ALA A 109 13.13 -24.84 18.58
C ALA A 109 12.19 -25.93 18.03
N SER A 110 10.93 -25.61 17.80
CA SER A 110 9.90 -26.55 17.32
C SER A 110 9.84 -26.68 15.80
N GLY A 111 10.41 -25.71 15.04
CA GLY A 111 10.23 -25.62 13.59
C GLY A 111 8.83 -25.20 13.15
N GLN A 112 7.93 -24.84 14.10
CA GLN A 112 6.59 -24.39 13.79
C GLN A 112 6.57 -22.88 13.49
N SER A 113 5.80 -22.47 12.48
CA SER A 113 5.66 -21.07 12.13
C SER A 113 4.95 -20.27 13.23
N ILE A 114 5.36 -19.03 13.43
CA ILE A 114 4.65 -18.08 14.30
C ILE A 114 3.27 -17.80 13.70
N PRO A 115 2.17 -17.94 14.44
CA PRO A 115 0.81 -17.73 13.91
C PRO A 115 0.47 -16.24 13.85
N TRP A 116 1.11 -15.51 12.93
CA TRP A 116 0.87 -14.09 12.72
C TRP A 116 -0.57 -13.82 12.28
N ILE A 117 -1.15 -12.76 12.83
CA ILE A 117 -2.44 -12.23 12.38
C ILE A 117 -2.21 -11.33 11.17
N LYS A 118 -2.80 -11.69 10.03
CA LYS A 118 -2.75 -10.85 8.83
C LYS A 118 -3.52 -9.56 9.08
N ILE A 119 -2.86 -8.43 8.84
CA ILE A 119 -3.48 -7.08 8.93
C ILE A 119 -4.09 -6.69 7.58
N HIS A 120 -3.36 -6.92 6.50
CA HIS A 120 -3.84 -6.71 5.14
C HIS A 120 -4.29 -8.06 4.58
N ASP A 121 -5.58 -8.28 4.55
CA ASP A 121 -6.20 -9.53 4.13
C ASP A 121 -7.34 -9.20 3.16
N LEU A 122 -7.08 -9.38 1.87
CA LEU A 122 -8.09 -9.19 0.83
C LEU A 122 -8.95 -10.46 0.74
N PRO A 123 -10.23 -10.33 0.33
CA PRO A 123 -11.07 -11.49 0.04
C PRO A 123 -10.44 -12.43 -1.00
N ASP A 124 -10.66 -13.73 -0.86
CA ASP A 124 -10.03 -14.76 -1.70
C ASP A 124 -10.35 -14.64 -3.20
N PHE A 125 -11.40 -13.91 -3.55
CA PHE A 125 -11.76 -13.63 -4.96
C PHE A 125 -11.00 -12.43 -5.54
N VAL A 126 -10.10 -11.78 -4.79
CA VAL A 126 -9.26 -10.68 -5.26
C VAL A 126 -7.82 -11.16 -5.44
N TYR A 127 -7.38 -11.20 -6.70
CA TYR A 127 -6.04 -11.66 -7.06
C TYR A 127 -5.04 -10.52 -7.14
N PHE A 128 -4.57 -10.08 -5.98
CA PHE A 128 -3.56 -9.04 -5.89
C PHE A 128 -2.15 -9.60 -6.12
N ASN A 129 -1.33 -8.85 -6.84
CA ASN A 129 0.06 -9.22 -7.10
C ASN A 129 1.01 -8.10 -6.72
N HIS A 130 1.81 -8.31 -5.67
CA HIS A 130 2.81 -7.34 -5.20
C HIS A 130 3.87 -7.05 -6.27
N SER A 131 4.42 -8.09 -6.91
CA SER A 131 5.56 -7.91 -7.82
C SER A 131 5.24 -6.98 -8.98
N ILE A 132 4.02 -7.05 -9.53
CA ILE A 132 3.59 -6.15 -10.62
C ILE A 132 3.57 -4.70 -10.12
N HIS A 133 3.00 -4.42 -8.96
CA HIS A 133 2.88 -3.06 -8.42
C HIS A 133 4.26 -2.47 -8.09
N VAL A 134 5.10 -3.24 -7.42
CA VAL A 134 6.47 -2.83 -7.05
C VAL A 134 7.30 -2.57 -8.30
N ASN A 135 7.33 -3.52 -9.23
CA ASN A 135 8.10 -3.38 -10.47
C ASN A 135 7.57 -2.30 -11.42
N LYS A 136 6.32 -1.88 -11.25
CA LYS A 136 5.70 -0.77 -12.00
C LYS A 136 5.76 0.57 -11.27
N GLY A 137 6.57 0.69 -10.22
CA GLY A 137 6.85 1.97 -9.57
C GLY A 137 5.83 2.42 -8.54
N ILE A 138 5.07 1.51 -7.95
CA ILE A 138 4.18 1.81 -6.83
C ILE A 138 4.94 1.59 -5.52
N GLY A 139 5.08 2.65 -4.72
CA GLY A 139 5.79 2.56 -3.45
C GLY A 139 4.95 1.92 -2.34
N CYS A 140 5.62 1.24 -1.41
CA CYS A 140 4.98 0.55 -0.30
C CYS A 140 4.07 1.45 0.53
N ALA A 141 4.49 2.69 0.79
CA ALA A 141 3.73 3.67 1.55
C ALA A 141 2.38 4.04 0.91
N SER A 142 2.24 3.91 -0.42
CA SER A 142 0.98 4.23 -1.11
C SER A 142 -0.17 3.33 -0.66
N CYS A 143 0.13 2.07 -0.29
CA CYS A 143 -0.86 1.10 0.16
C CYS A 143 -0.82 0.90 1.68
N HIS A 144 0.37 0.79 2.25
CA HIS A 144 0.57 0.41 3.64
C HIS A 144 0.74 1.59 4.61
N GLY A 145 0.79 2.84 4.10
CA GLY A 145 1.08 4.02 4.92
C GLY A 145 2.53 4.04 5.43
N ARG A 146 2.79 4.80 6.46
CA ARG A 146 4.12 4.98 7.08
C ARG A 146 4.44 3.82 8.03
N VAL A 147 4.61 2.61 7.45
CA VAL A 147 4.94 1.39 8.23
C VAL A 147 6.22 1.56 9.04
N ASP A 148 7.19 2.29 8.50
CA ASP A 148 8.43 2.66 9.20
C ASP A 148 8.19 3.37 10.53
N GLN A 149 7.02 3.96 10.75
CA GLN A 149 6.63 4.64 12.00
C GLN A 149 5.61 3.85 12.84
N MET A 150 5.28 2.63 12.44
CA MET A 150 4.29 1.80 13.14
C MET A 150 4.93 0.91 14.23
N PRO A 151 4.68 1.16 15.53
CA PRO A 151 5.08 0.26 16.60
C PRO A 151 4.33 -1.07 16.54
N LEU A 152 3.05 -1.03 16.17
CA LEU A 152 2.22 -2.19 15.84
C LEU A 152 1.55 -1.90 14.49
N MET A 153 1.56 -2.90 13.63
CA MET A 153 1.01 -2.78 12.28
C MET A 153 -0.51 -2.57 12.33
N TYR A 154 -1.00 -1.66 11.51
CA TYR A 154 -2.42 -1.47 11.22
C TYR A 154 -2.63 -1.18 9.74
N MET A 155 -3.86 -1.32 9.27
CA MET A 155 -4.22 -1.03 7.89
C MET A 155 -4.52 0.46 7.75
N GLU A 156 -3.71 1.17 6.97
CA GLU A 156 -3.89 2.62 6.73
C GLU A 156 -5.06 2.89 5.79
N ASN A 157 -5.20 2.11 4.73
CA ASN A 157 -6.21 2.28 3.70
C ASN A 157 -7.27 1.20 3.77
N THR A 158 -8.50 1.49 3.33
CA THR A 158 -9.61 0.53 3.39
C THR A 158 -9.42 -0.70 2.51
N LEU A 159 -8.61 -0.58 1.45
CA LEU A 159 -8.40 -1.58 0.40
C LEU A 159 -9.69 -2.09 -0.24
N GLN A 160 -10.77 -1.31 -0.13
CA GLN A 160 -12.01 -1.59 -0.86
C GLN A 160 -11.80 -1.39 -2.37
N MET A 161 -12.63 -2.01 -3.19
CA MET A 161 -12.53 -1.96 -4.65
C MET A 161 -12.45 -0.51 -5.18
N GLU A 162 -13.24 0.40 -4.61
CA GLU A 162 -13.23 1.82 -4.99
C GLU A 162 -11.84 2.45 -4.79
N TRP A 163 -11.16 2.12 -3.70
CA TRP A 163 -9.81 2.61 -3.41
C TRP A 163 -8.81 2.12 -4.48
N CYS A 164 -8.87 0.85 -4.85
CA CYS A 164 -8.05 0.28 -5.93
C CYS A 164 -8.34 0.94 -7.28
N LEU A 165 -9.63 1.11 -7.60
CA LEU A 165 -10.06 1.74 -8.85
C LEU A 165 -9.66 3.20 -8.97
N ASN A 166 -9.58 3.95 -7.86
CA ASN A 166 -9.11 5.33 -7.88
C ASN A 166 -7.66 5.42 -8.37
N CYS A 167 -6.78 4.51 -7.91
CA CYS A 167 -5.42 4.41 -8.42
C CYS A 167 -5.39 3.91 -9.87
N HIS A 168 -6.13 2.86 -10.21
CA HIS A 168 -6.15 2.27 -11.54
C HIS A 168 -6.72 3.20 -12.62
N ARG A 169 -7.61 4.12 -12.26
CA ARG A 169 -8.11 5.19 -13.15
C ARG A 169 -7.09 6.27 -13.41
N ASN A 170 -6.22 6.54 -12.45
CA ASN A 170 -5.19 7.58 -12.56
C ASN A 170 -3.87 7.15 -11.88
N PRO A 171 -3.15 6.17 -12.45
CA PRO A 171 -1.93 5.63 -11.83
C PRO A 171 -0.82 6.67 -11.67
N ALA A 172 -0.79 7.71 -12.51
CA ALA A 172 0.23 8.76 -12.47
C ALA A 172 0.35 9.44 -11.09
N THR A 173 -0.72 9.49 -10.31
CA THR A 173 -0.70 10.09 -8.97
C THR A 173 0.17 9.35 -7.96
N ASN A 174 0.42 8.04 -8.19
CA ASN A 174 1.11 7.16 -7.24
C ASN A 174 2.44 6.60 -7.76
N LEU A 175 2.73 6.82 -9.05
CA LEU A 175 3.99 6.33 -9.65
C LEU A 175 5.18 7.14 -9.12
N ARG A 176 6.26 6.44 -8.80
CA ARG A 176 7.51 7.03 -8.35
C ARG A 176 8.71 6.34 -9.01
N PRO A 177 9.90 6.95 -8.97
CA PRO A 177 11.11 6.28 -9.40
C PRO A 177 11.32 4.96 -8.67
N THR A 178 11.89 3.94 -9.33
CA THR A 178 12.16 2.64 -8.74
C THR A 178 13.07 2.71 -7.52
N SER A 179 14.00 3.69 -7.49
CA SER A 179 14.84 3.99 -6.33
C SER A 179 14.06 4.43 -5.09
N GLU A 180 12.83 4.95 -5.28
CA GLU A 180 12.01 5.53 -4.22
C GLU A 180 10.85 4.60 -3.78
N ILE A 181 10.80 3.38 -4.27
CA ILE A 181 9.72 2.42 -3.94
C ILE A 181 9.70 2.11 -2.44
N TYR A 182 10.87 1.93 -1.85
CA TYR A 182 11.05 1.63 -0.42
C TYR A 182 11.21 2.86 0.45
N ASN A 183 11.25 4.06 -0.14
CA ASN A 183 11.24 5.31 0.60
C ASN A 183 9.82 5.57 1.14
N MET A 184 9.64 5.27 2.43
CA MET A 184 8.34 5.44 3.10
C MET A 184 7.96 6.91 3.27
N ALA A 185 8.92 7.83 3.25
CA ALA A 185 8.72 9.28 3.39
C ALA A 185 8.61 10.01 2.04
N TRP A 186 8.37 9.29 0.94
CA TRP A 186 8.20 9.89 -0.36
C TRP A 186 6.97 10.79 -0.41
N ASP A 187 7.19 12.07 -0.69
CA ASP A 187 6.19 13.13 -0.78
C ASP A 187 6.01 13.68 -2.21
N GLY A 188 6.70 13.07 -3.19
CA GLY A 188 6.71 13.51 -4.59
C GLY A 188 7.75 14.57 -4.89
N PRO A 189 7.92 14.92 -6.19
CA PRO A 189 8.76 16.05 -6.59
C PRO A 189 8.12 17.38 -6.23
N SER A 190 8.97 18.35 -5.90
CA SER A 190 8.59 19.75 -5.67
C SER A 190 9.65 20.67 -6.28
N SER A 191 9.43 21.99 -6.23
CA SER A 191 10.43 22.98 -6.66
C SER A 191 11.75 22.84 -5.90
N ASP A 192 11.67 22.47 -4.61
CA ASP A 192 12.84 22.34 -3.74
C ASP A 192 13.47 20.93 -3.80
N LYS A 193 12.69 19.95 -4.28
CA LYS A 193 13.09 18.53 -4.45
C LYS A 193 12.74 18.05 -5.87
N PRO A 194 13.35 18.59 -6.92
CA PRO A 194 13.05 18.16 -8.28
C PRO A 194 13.55 16.74 -8.52
N VAL A 195 12.87 16.03 -9.39
CA VAL A 195 13.26 14.69 -9.84
C VAL A 195 13.70 14.77 -11.30
N THR A 196 14.93 14.36 -11.59
CA THR A 196 15.47 14.32 -12.96
C THR A 196 15.56 12.87 -13.42
N CYS A 197 14.89 12.54 -14.52
CA CYS A 197 14.86 11.20 -15.10
C CYS A 197 15.48 11.18 -16.50
N ALA A 198 16.28 10.14 -16.78
CA ALA A 198 16.84 9.90 -18.10
C ALA A 198 16.68 8.44 -18.52
N PRO A 199 16.48 8.16 -19.82
CA PRO A 199 16.51 6.81 -20.35
C PRO A 199 17.89 6.17 -20.16
N THR A 200 17.96 4.92 -19.69
CA THR A 200 19.25 4.23 -19.47
C THR A 200 19.78 3.49 -20.71
N GLY A 201 19.04 3.47 -21.80
CA GLY A 201 19.44 2.79 -23.04
C GLY A 201 19.60 1.26 -22.95
N LYS A 202 19.37 0.66 -21.81
CA LYS A 202 19.45 -0.78 -21.57
C LYS A 202 18.06 -1.37 -21.34
N SER A 203 17.38 -1.74 -22.41
CA SER A 203 16.27 -2.68 -22.33
C SER A 203 16.82 -4.11 -22.36
N GLY A 204 17.06 -4.69 -21.19
CA GLY A 204 17.36 -6.13 -21.07
C GLY A 204 16.08 -6.92 -21.34
N ALA A 205 16.07 -7.72 -22.42
CA ALA A 205 15.02 -8.69 -22.63
C ALA A 205 15.04 -9.71 -21.49
N GLY A 206 13.96 -9.79 -20.70
CA GLY A 206 13.75 -10.91 -19.78
C GLY A 206 13.44 -10.61 -18.31
N THR A 207 13.48 -9.37 -17.86
CA THR A 207 13.05 -9.02 -16.48
C THR A 207 11.90 -8.02 -16.51
N PRO A 208 10.83 -8.23 -15.70
CA PRO A 208 9.67 -7.35 -15.65
C PRO A 208 9.91 -6.04 -14.88
N THR A 209 11.16 -5.68 -14.64
CA THR A 209 11.54 -4.47 -13.92
C THR A 209 11.54 -3.26 -14.83
N ALA A 210 11.12 -2.12 -14.31
CA ALA A 210 11.12 -0.79 -14.95
C ALA A 210 12.56 -0.29 -15.23
N GLN A 211 13.36 -1.06 -15.95
CA GLN A 211 14.81 -0.88 -16.11
C GLN A 211 15.22 0.12 -17.20
N GLY A 212 14.25 0.76 -17.85
CA GLY A 212 14.52 1.70 -18.94
C GLY A 212 14.79 3.16 -18.52
N VAL A 213 14.59 3.49 -17.25
CA VAL A 213 14.69 4.88 -16.75
C VAL A 213 15.43 4.91 -15.42
N GLN A 214 16.40 5.81 -15.33
CA GLN A 214 17.06 6.13 -14.07
C GLN A 214 16.68 7.55 -13.64
N CYS A 215 16.23 7.70 -12.41
CA CYS A 215 15.85 8.98 -11.84
C CYS A 215 16.74 9.33 -10.65
N ALA A 216 17.14 10.58 -10.56
CA ALA A 216 17.82 11.16 -9.41
C ALA A 216 16.88 12.17 -8.74
N VAL A 217 16.74 12.07 -7.42
CA VAL A 217 15.96 13.01 -6.62
C VAL A 217 16.88 14.11 -6.12
N GLY A 218 16.59 15.36 -6.47
CA GLY A 218 17.27 16.51 -5.91
C GLY A 218 17.01 16.62 -4.41
N ARG A 219 18.05 16.79 -3.61
CA ARG A 219 17.93 17.08 -2.18
C ARG A 219 17.88 18.59 -2.00
N ALA A 220 16.91 19.08 -1.22
CA ALA A 220 17.00 20.44 -0.70
C ALA A 220 18.31 20.55 0.10
N LYS A 221 19.07 21.62 -0.13
CA LYS A 221 20.26 21.91 0.68
C LYS A 221 19.81 22.14 2.13
N ALA A 222 20.02 21.14 2.99
CA ALA A 222 19.95 21.35 4.42
C ALA A 222 21.20 22.13 4.83
N GLU A 223 21.04 23.38 5.22
CA GLU A 223 22.11 24.14 5.87
C GLU A 223 22.53 23.38 7.14
N GLY A 224 23.77 22.92 7.18
CA GLY A 224 24.43 22.45 8.39
C GLY A 224 24.59 20.94 8.60
N SER A 225 24.32 20.07 7.63
CA SER A 225 24.62 18.64 7.77
C SER A 225 26.03 18.30 7.24
N VAL A 226 26.80 17.61 8.08
CA VAL A 226 28.09 16.99 7.72
C VAL A 226 27.88 16.16 6.46
N GLU A 227 28.61 16.52 5.39
CA GLU A 227 28.59 15.88 4.09
C GLU A 227 29.11 14.44 4.22
N THR A 228 28.22 13.48 4.44
CA THR A 228 28.55 12.11 4.09
C THR A 228 28.67 12.07 2.57
N VAL A 229 29.89 11.86 2.10
CA VAL A 229 30.23 11.70 0.69
C VAL A 229 29.49 10.48 0.12
N ALA A 230 28.21 10.63 -0.15
CA ALA A 230 27.54 9.78 -1.11
C ALA A 230 28.14 10.19 -2.48
N MET A 231 28.80 9.28 -3.17
CA MET A 231 29.27 9.51 -4.53
C MET A 231 28.08 10.02 -5.35
N THR A 232 28.04 11.33 -5.53
CA THR A 232 27.07 11.99 -6.39
C THR A 232 27.41 11.60 -7.82
N GLN A 233 26.76 10.56 -8.34
CA GLN A 233 26.72 10.39 -9.78
C GLN A 233 26.12 11.67 -10.37
N PRO A 234 26.76 12.26 -11.38
CA PRO A 234 26.20 13.43 -12.04
C PRO A 234 24.78 13.10 -12.50
N ALA A 235 23.84 14.02 -12.23
CA ALA A 235 22.46 13.85 -12.66
C ALA A 235 22.46 13.54 -14.17
N PRO A 236 21.79 12.47 -14.61
CA PRO A 236 21.75 12.13 -16.02
C PRO A 236 21.14 13.31 -16.79
N ALA A 237 21.68 13.61 -17.99
CA ALA A 237 21.07 14.58 -18.89
C ALA A 237 19.64 14.09 -19.24
N GLY A 238 18.64 14.61 -18.57
CA GLY A 238 17.27 14.11 -18.63
C GLY A 238 16.22 15.18 -18.36
N GLN A 239 14.99 14.76 -18.31
CA GLN A 239 13.84 15.62 -18.03
C GLN A 239 13.65 15.78 -16.52
N THR A 240 13.51 17.04 -16.08
CA THR A 240 13.31 17.39 -14.66
C THR A 240 11.84 17.69 -14.38
N PHE A 241 11.34 17.14 -13.28
CA PHE A 241 9.96 17.26 -12.85
C PHE A 241 9.91 17.90 -11.45
N THR A 242 8.96 18.80 -11.27
CA THR A 242 8.67 19.46 -9.99
C THR A 242 7.24 19.17 -9.51
N SER A 243 6.50 18.38 -10.28
CA SER A 243 5.12 17.99 -9.99
C SER A 243 4.97 16.47 -10.09
N GLN A 244 4.28 15.87 -9.08
CA GLN A 244 3.97 14.43 -9.06
C GLN A 244 3.20 14.01 -10.32
N MET A 245 2.28 14.83 -10.79
CA MET A 245 1.47 14.47 -11.95
C MET A 245 2.29 14.45 -13.25
N GLU A 246 3.23 15.36 -13.42
CA GLU A 246 4.13 15.37 -14.60
C GLU A 246 5.09 14.19 -14.58
N LEU A 247 5.73 13.94 -13.43
CA LEU A 247 6.58 12.78 -13.22
C LEU A 247 5.78 11.48 -13.47
N GLY A 248 4.61 11.36 -12.90
CA GLY A 248 3.79 10.16 -13.04
C GLY A 248 3.33 9.90 -14.48
N ARG A 249 2.98 10.95 -15.25
CA ARG A 249 2.68 10.80 -16.69
C ARG A 249 3.89 10.32 -17.47
N TYR A 250 5.06 10.88 -17.20
CA TYR A 250 6.30 10.42 -17.80
C TYR A 250 6.57 8.97 -17.46
N LEU A 251 6.48 8.59 -16.17
CA LEU A 251 6.70 7.21 -15.70
C LEU A 251 5.64 6.24 -16.24
N THR A 252 4.40 6.68 -16.44
CA THR A 252 3.34 5.86 -17.07
C THR A 252 3.79 5.35 -18.44
N ALA A 253 4.39 6.20 -19.26
CA ALA A 253 4.91 5.81 -20.56
C ALA A 253 6.17 4.93 -20.42
N GLN A 254 7.12 5.32 -19.58
CA GLN A 254 8.39 4.60 -19.42
C GLN A 254 8.24 3.20 -18.81
N TYR A 255 7.32 3.05 -17.85
CA TYR A 255 7.06 1.78 -17.18
C TYR A 255 6.03 0.92 -17.91
N HIS A 256 5.58 1.37 -19.09
CA HIS A 256 4.56 0.69 -19.89
C HIS A 256 3.35 0.30 -19.05
N ILE A 257 2.79 1.29 -18.35
CA ILE A 257 1.57 1.11 -17.58
C ILE A 257 0.41 0.95 -18.56
N ARG A 258 -0.39 -0.09 -18.38
CA ARG A 258 -1.59 -0.33 -19.19
C ARG A 258 -2.58 0.84 -19.04
N PRO A 259 -3.38 1.13 -20.08
CA PRO A 259 -4.35 2.21 -20.03
C PRO A 259 -5.46 1.93 -19.00
N PRO A 260 -6.12 2.98 -18.47
CA PRO A 260 -7.12 2.83 -17.41
C PRO A 260 -8.29 1.89 -17.75
N ASN A 261 -8.72 1.81 -19.00
CA ASN A 261 -9.78 0.90 -19.42
C ASN A 261 -9.39 -0.58 -19.27
N GLU A 262 -8.14 -0.93 -19.43
CA GLU A 262 -7.63 -2.28 -19.15
C GLU A 262 -7.41 -2.50 -17.65
N LEU A 263 -6.82 -1.50 -16.95
CA LEU A 263 -6.55 -1.59 -15.51
C LEU A 263 -7.82 -1.68 -14.66
N THR A 264 -8.95 -1.14 -15.15
CA THR A 264 -10.24 -1.15 -14.44
C THR A 264 -11.17 -2.26 -14.91
N SER A 265 -10.71 -3.15 -15.79
CA SER A 265 -11.51 -4.33 -16.16
C SER A 265 -11.63 -5.30 -14.97
N CYS A 266 -12.78 -5.96 -14.85
CA CYS A 266 -13.04 -6.89 -13.74
C CYS A 266 -11.98 -7.99 -13.64
N GLU A 267 -11.51 -8.49 -14.78
CA GLU A 267 -10.51 -9.55 -14.90
C GLU A 267 -9.10 -9.14 -14.38
N THR A 268 -8.84 -7.85 -14.20
CA THR A 268 -7.56 -7.39 -13.63
C THR A 268 -7.44 -7.79 -12.16
N CYS A 269 -8.54 -7.77 -11.43
CA CYS A 269 -8.59 -8.06 -10.00
C CYS A 269 -9.32 -9.36 -9.66
N HIS A 270 -10.25 -9.82 -10.51
CA HIS A 270 -11.10 -10.99 -10.27
C HIS A 270 -10.92 -12.01 -11.40
N ARG A 271 -10.63 -13.26 -11.06
CA ARG A 271 -10.43 -14.35 -12.01
C ARG A 271 -11.27 -15.57 -11.63
#